data_a5601dd9776bbeba5176d8c730d31d69
#
_entry.id   a5601dd9776bbeba5176d8c730d31d69
#
_cell.length_a   1.000
_cell.length_b   1.000
_cell.length_c   1.000
_cell.angle_alpha   90.00
_cell.angle_beta   90.00
_cell.angle_gamma   90.00
#
_symmetry.space_group_name_H-M   'P 1'
#
loop_
_entity.id
_entity.type
_entity.pdbx_description
1 polymer ?
#
loop_
_entity_poly.entity_id
_entity_poly.type
_entity_poly.pdbx_seq_one_letter_code
_entity_poly.pdbx_strand_id
1 'polypeptide(L)'
;MRLHASNAEMALRYFKLALEMKFNQGRRSQYVVASCLYIVCRMNKTSHMLIDFSDKLKINLFTLGGTYLKLRRALKIESLPIIEPEIYIRRFARELNFGNEMEKVAKDASRLVQRMDRDWMSSGRRPAGLCGAALFIASRMNNFRRSVREIVYFVKVSDATVKKR
;
A
#
# COMPACT_ATOMS: atom_id res chain seq x y z
N MET A 1 -3.79 -4.05 -12.28
CA MET A 1 -3.80 -2.80 -11.52
C MET A 1 -4.63 -1.80 -12.30
N ARG A 2 -5.79 -1.41 -11.77
CA ARG A 2 -6.66 -0.42 -12.44
C ARG A 2 -6.38 0.94 -11.80
N LEU A 3 -5.73 1.84 -12.54
CA LEU A 3 -5.54 3.23 -12.14
C LEU A 3 -6.61 4.07 -12.84
N HIS A 4 -7.15 5.05 -12.15
CA HIS A 4 -8.07 6.01 -12.74
C HIS A 4 -7.33 6.90 -13.74
N ALA A 5 -7.96 7.27 -14.86
CA ALA A 5 -7.33 8.10 -15.90
C ALA A 5 -6.74 9.41 -15.35
N SER A 6 -7.45 10.06 -14.47
CA SER A 6 -7.02 11.27 -13.75
C SER A 6 -5.68 11.07 -13.01
N ASN A 7 -5.44 9.90 -12.41
CA ASN A 7 -4.16 9.61 -11.75
C ASN A 7 -3.01 9.49 -12.76
N ALA A 8 -3.29 8.96 -13.94
CA ALA A 8 -2.28 8.86 -15.00
C ALA A 8 -1.91 10.24 -15.55
N GLU A 9 -2.88 11.12 -15.78
CA GLU A 9 -2.64 12.50 -16.20
C GLU A 9 -1.82 13.30 -15.20
N MET A 10 -2.18 13.18 -13.90
CA MET A 10 -1.43 13.85 -12.84
C MET A 10 0.00 13.31 -12.73
N ALA A 11 0.19 11.99 -12.87
CA ALA A 11 1.51 11.38 -12.87
C ALA A 11 2.35 11.84 -14.07
N LEU A 12 1.72 12.04 -15.22
CA LEU A 12 2.39 12.59 -16.41
C LEU A 12 2.91 14.02 -16.14
N ARG A 13 2.15 14.86 -15.45
CA ARG A 13 2.61 16.20 -15.07
C ARG A 13 3.85 16.13 -14.16
N TYR A 14 3.84 15.27 -13.14
CA TYR A 14 5.01 15.06 -12.29
C TYR A 14 6.20 14.47 -13.06
N PHE A 15 5.94 13.61 -14.03
CA PHE A 15 7.00 13.08 -14.87
C PHE A 15 7.64 14.16 -15.76
N LYS A 16 6.84 15.07 -16.35
CA LYS A 16 7.35 16.23 -17.10
C LYS A 16 8.24 17.13 -16.23
N LEU A 17 7.80 17.47 -15.02
CA LEU A 17 8.61 18.21 -14.07
C LEU A 17 9.93 17.49 -13.72
N ALA A 18 9.88 16.16 -13.54
CA ALA A 18 11.10 15.39 -13.29
C ALA A 18 12.08 15.41 -14.48
N LEU A 19 11.56 15.48 -15.73
CA LEU A 19 12.38 15.63 -16.94
C LEU A 19 13.05 17.03 -17.00
N GLU A 20 12.30 18.09 -16.73
CA GLU A 20 12.82 19.46 -16.68
C GLU A 20 13.96 19.60 -15.66
N MET A 21 13.84 18.94 -14.51
CA MET A 21 14.86 18.88 -13.48
C MET A 21 16.01 17.90 -13.79
N LYS A 22 16.01 17.29 -14.97
CA LYS A 22 16.99 16.26 -15.40
C LYS A 22 17.11 15.08 -14.42
N PHE A 23 16.06 14.81 -13.64
CA PHE A 23 16.07 13.75 -12.62
C PHE A 23 16.19 12.34 -13.24
N ASN A 24 15.80 12.17 -14.49
CA ASN A 24 15.87 10.91 -15.23
C ASN A 24 17.30 10.52 -15.65
N GLN A 25 18.28 11.44 -15.59
CA GLN A 25 19.66 11.16 -15.98
C GLN A 25 20.26 10.07 -15.07
N GLY A 26 20.85 9.04 -15.68
CA GLY A 26 21.42 7.89 -14.97
C GLY A 26 20.41 6.96 -14.29
N ARG A 27 19.09 7.14 -14.54
CA ARG A 27 18.02 6.29 -13.97
C ARG A 27 17.18 5.68 -15.06
N ARG A 28 16.77 4.42 -14.87
CA ARG A 28 15.83 3.78 -15.80
C ARG A 28 14.46 4.47 -15.67
N SER A 29 13.87 4.87 -16.79
CA SER A 29 12.58 5.60 -16.84
C SER A 29 11.46 4.88 -16.12
N GLN A 30 11.46 3.53 -16.11
CA GLN A 30 10.47 2.72 -15.39
C GLN A 30 10.39 3.06 -13.90
N TYR A 31 11.53 3.28 -13.23
CA TYR A 31 11.55 3.65 -11.81
C TYR A 31 11.01 5.06 -11.57
N VAL A 32 11.31 6.00 -12.49
CA VAL A 32 10.84 7.38 -12.37
C VAL A 32 9.33 7.44 -12.58
N VAL A 33 8.81 6.79 -13.63
CA VAL A 33 7.38 6.73 -13.93
C VAL A 33 6.61 6.04 -12.77
N ALA A 34 7.09 4.90 -12.29
CA ALA A 34 6.47 4.20 -11.16
C ALA A 34 6.47 5.06 -9.89
N SER A 35 7.54 5.83 -9.64
CA SER A 35 7.61 6.75 -8.50
C SER A 35 6.62 7.91 -8.64
N CYS A 36 6.45 8.49 -9.84
CA CYS A 36 5.43 9.53 -10.10
C CYS A 36 4.02 9.00 -9.86
N LEU A 37 3.70 7.82 -10.40
CA LEU A 37 2.41 7.16 -10.20
C LEU A 37 2.15 6.88 -8.71
N TYR A 38 3.15 6.40 -7.99
CA TYR A 38 3.02 6.14 -6.55
C TYR A 38 2.81 7.42 -5.73
N ILE A 39 3.49 8.53 -6.08
CA ILE A 39 3.25 9.85 -5.44
C ILE A 39 1.78 10.25 -5.59
N VAL A 40 1.24 10.16 -6.81
CA VAL A 40 -0.17 10.50 -7.08
C VAL A 40 -1.12 9.58 -6.33
N CYS A 41 -0.85 8.27 -6.33
CA CYS A 41 -1.62 7.30 -5.55
C CYS A 41 -1.64 7.64 -4.05
N ARG A 42 -0.53 8.13 -3.51
CA ARG A 42 -0.42 8.57 -2.11
C ARG A 42 -1.22 9.85 -1.86
N MET A 43 -1.15 10.83 -2.77
CA MET A 43 -1.93 12.08 -2.68
C MET A 43 -3.42 11.82 -2.69
N ASN A 44 -3.87 10.92 -3.57
CA ASN A 44 -5.29 10.57 -3.73
C ASN A 44 -5.76 9.47 -2.76
N LYS A 45 -4.97 9.14 -1.73
CA LYS A 45 -5.28 8.13 -0.71
C LYS A 45 -5.79 6.81 -1.30
N THR A 46 -5.19 6.35 -2.41
CA THR A 46 -5.59 5.09 -3.05
C THR A 46 -4.98 3.88 -2.33
N SER A 47 -5.60 2.71 -2.47
CA SER A 47 -5.15 1.47 -1.83
C SER A 47 -3.92 0.80 -2.51
N HIS A 48 -3.20 1.53 -3.37
CA HIS A 48 -2.03 1.00 -4.07
C HIS A 48 -0.77 1.11 -3.21
N MET A 49 -0.09 -0.02 -3.02
CA MET A 49 1.19 -0.08 -2.32
C MET A 49 2.37 0.01 -3.31
N LEU A 50 3.54 0.44 -2.81
CA LEU A 50 4.76 0.48 -3.63
C LEU A 50 5.15 -0.90 -4.19
N ILE A 51 4.90 -1.95 -3.42
CA ILE A 51 5.16 -3.33 -3.82
C ILE A 51 4.30 -3.76 -5.03
N ASP A 52 3.09 -3.22 -5.19
CA ASP A 52 2.22 -3.54 -6.33
C ASP A 52 2.84 -3.06 -7.65
N PHE A 53 3.52 -1.90 -7.63
CA PHE A 53 4.26 -1.38 -8.79
C PHE A 53 5.50 -2.21 -9.08
N SER A 54 6.24 -2.60 -8.03
CA SER A 54 7.41 -3.47 -8.14
C SER A 54 7.06 -4.80 -8.80
N ASP A 55 6.00 -5.46 -8.36
CA ASP A 55 5.54 -6.75 -8.89
C ASP A 55 5.04 -6.64 -10.33
N LYS A 56 4.26 -5.58 -10.62
CA LYS A 56 3.69 -5.38 -11.97
C LYS A 56 4.75 -5.09 -13.02
N LEU A 57 5.75 -4.30 -12.66
CA LEU A 57 6.84 -3.90 -13.55
C LEU A 57 8.04 -4.84 -13.49
N LYS A 58 8.03 -5.83 -12.59
CA LYS A 58 9.15 -6.76 -12.33
C LYS A 58 10.46 -6.03 -12.05
N ILE A 59 10.42 -4.99 -11.23
CA ILE A 59 11.55 -4.15 -10.84
C ILE A 59 11.87 -4.30 -9.35
N ASN A 60 13.10 -4.01 -8.97
CA ASN A 60 13.53 -4.12 -7.58
C ASN A 60 12.83 -3.08 -6.69
N LEU A 61 12.17 -3.55 -5.63
CA LEU A 61 11.40 -2.73 -4.68
C LEU A 61 12.26 -1.71 -3.93
N PHE A 62 13.46 -2.11 -3.51
CA PHE A 62 14.36 -1.22 -2.76
C PHE A 62 14.88 -0.08 -3.64
N THR A 63 15.25 -0.39 -4.88
CA THR A 63 15.66 0.63 -5.87
C THR A 63 14.50 1.58 -6.19
N LEU A 64 13.28 1.05 -6.33
CA LEU A 64 12.08 1.84 -6.52
C LEU A 64 11.81 2.77 -5.33
N GLY A 65 11.91 2.25 -4.10
CA GLY A 65 11.75 3.03 -2.87
C GLY A 65 12.78 4.14 -2.75
N GLY A 66 14.04 3.85 -3.05
CA GLY A 66 15.12 4.84 -3.08
C GLY A 66 14.89 5.94 -4.13
N THR A 67 14.42 5.55 -5.33
CA THR A 67 14.09 6.51 -6.41
C THR A 67 12.91 7.38 -6.01
N TYR A 68 11.87 6.80 -5.43
CA TYR A 68 10.72 7.53 -4.92
C TYR A 68 11.10 8.58 -3.88
N LEU A 69 11.95 8.23 -2.90
CA LEU A 69 12.39 9.18 -1.86
C LEU A 69 13.21 10.32 -2.45
N LYS A 70 14.13 10.03 -3.38
CA LYS A 70 14.91 11.04 -4.08
C LYS A 70 14.03 11.96 -4.94
N LEU A 71 13.07 11.39 -5.68
CA LEU A 71 12.11 12.15 -6.50
C LEU A 71 11.24 13.07 -5.66
N ARG A 72 10.71 12.57 -4.54
CA ARG A 72 9.91 13.36 -3.60
C ARG A 72 10.68 14.59 -3.11
N ARG A 73 11.95 14.41 -2.74
CA ARG A 73 12.82 15.52 -2.31
C ARG A 73 13.10 16.50 -3.46
N ALA A 74 13.41 15.99 -4.66
CA ALA A 74 13.67 16.81 -5.82
C ALA A 74 12.47 17.68 -6.20
N LEU A 75 11.26 17.12 -6.16
CA LEU A 75 10.00 17.83 -6.42
C LEU A 75 9.52 18.70 -5.24
N LYS A 76 10.28 18.76 -4.14
CA LYS A 76 9.95 19.52 -2.92
C LYS A 76 8.55 19.20 -2.36
N ILE A 77 8.13 17.94 -2.47
CA ILE A 77 6.86 17.49 -1.90
C ILE A 77 7.06 17.21 -0.41
N GLU A 78 6.80 18.21 0.43
CA GLU A 78 7.08 18.16 1.87
C GLU A 78 6.10 17.24 2.62
N SER A 79 4.81 17.37 2.34
CA SER A 79 3.77 16.60 3.02
C SER A 79 3.01 15.67 2.06
N LEU A 80 3.01 14.39 2.39
CA LEU A 80 2.09 13.42 1.79
C LEU A 80 1.12 12.96 2.87
N PRO A 81 -0.15 12.66 2.54
CA PRO A 81 -1.09 12.14 3.51
C PRO A 81 -0.54 10.91 4.24
N ILE A 82 -0.81 10.83 5.55
CA ILE A 82 -0.47 9.64 6.34
C ILE A 82 -1.21 8.44 5.74
N ILE A 83 -0.53 7.30 5.69
CA ILE A 83 -1.14 6.06 5.23
C ILE A 83 -2.02 5.52 6.36
N GLU A 84 -3.32 5.65 6.19
CA GLU A 84 -4.30 5.01 7.06
C GLU A 84 -4.39 3.52 6.69
N PRO A 85 -4.13 2.59 7.61
CA PRO A 85 -4.20 1.16 7.31
C PRO A 85 -5.54 0.70 6.75
N GLU A 86 -6.62 1.36 7.13
CA GLU A 86 -8.00 1.03 6.72
C GLU A 86 -8.21 1.04 5.20
N ILE A 87 -7.47 1.90 4.47
CA ILE A 87 -7.55 1.98 3.01
C ILE A 87 -7.21 0.63 2.36
N TYR A 88 -6.33 -0.15 2.98
CA TYR A 88 -5.91 -1.45 2.47
C TYR A 88 -6.84 -2.60 2.89
N ILE A 89 -7.55 -2.47 4.02
CA ILE A 89 -8.39 -3.55 4.58
C ILE A 89 -9.46 -3.98 3.58
N ARG A 90 -10.21 -3.04 3.00
CA ARG A 90 -11.27 -3.36 2.03
C ARG A 90 -10.72 -4.07 0.79
N ARG A 91 -9.55 -3.66 0.32
CA ARG A 91 -8.88 -4.30 -0.81
C ARG A 91 -8.51 -5.74 -0.47
N PHE A 92 -7.84 -5.97 0.65
CA PHE A 92 -7.43 -7.30 1.08
C PHE A 92 -8.63 -8.20 1.42
N ALA A 93 -9.68 -7.67 2.04
CA ALA A 93 -10.89 -8.40 2.32
C ALA A 93 -11.57 -8.91 1.04
N ARG A 94 -11.55 -8.09 -0.03
CA ARG A 94 -12.08 -8.47 -1.34
C ARG A 94 -11.24 -9.58 -1.98
N GLU A 95 -9.91 -9.48 -1.91
CA GLU A 95 -8.99 -10.48 -2.45
C GLU A 95 -9.08 -11.81 -1.69
N LEU A 96 -9.38 -11.78 -0.39
CA LEU A 96 -9.59 -12.96 0.45
C LEU A 96 -10.95 -13.64 0.23
N ASN A 97 -11.85 -13.02 -0.51
CA ASN A 97 -13.14 -13.56 -0.94
C ASN A 97 -14.01 -14.12 0.23
N PHE A 98 -14.55 -13.23 1.05
CA PHE A 98 -15.47 -13.57 2.14
C PHE A 98 -16.94 -13.62 1.72
N GLY A 99 -17.23 -13.59 0.42
CA GLY A 99 -18.59 -13.60 -0.10
C GLY A 99 -19.43 -12.42 0.42
N ASN A 100 -20.67 -12.69 0.83
CA ASN A 100 -21.60 -11.67 1.31
C ASN A 100 -21.20 -11.02 2.64
N GLU A 101 -20.35 -11.67 3.44
CA GLU A 101 -19.90 -11.18 4.74
C GLU A 101 -18.64 -10.30 4.64
N MET A 102 -18.16 -9.99 3.43
CA MET A 102 -16.93 -9.22 3.19
C MET A 102 -16.94 -7.87 3.90
N GLU A 103 -18.04 -7.12 3.81
CA GLU A 103 -18.16 -5.80 4.44
C GLU A 103 -18.14 -5.90 5.98
N LYS A 104 -18.73 -6.94 6.56
CA LYS A 104 -18.72 -7.18 7.99
C LYS A 104 -17.32 -7.49 8.50
N VAL A 105 -16.61 -8.42 7.82
CA VAL A 105 -15.22 -8.74 8.14
C VAL A 105 -14.32 -7.52 7.99
N ALA A 106 -14.49 -6.73 6.93
CA ALA A 106 -13.72 -5.51 6.72
C ALA A 106 -13.96 -4.48 7.81
N LYS A 107 -15.23 -4.31 8.24
CA LYS A 107 -15.60 -3.39 9.34
C LYS A 107 -14.99 -3.82 10.67
N ASP A 108 -15.04 -5.10 11.00
CA ASP A 108 -14.44 -5.63 12.22
C ASP A 108 -12.91 -5.50 12.19
N ALA A 109 -12.27 -5.77 11.05
CA ALA A 109 -10.85 -5.55 10.87
C ALA A 109 -10.45 -4.06 11.03
N SER A 110 -11.25 -3.14 10.48
CA SER A 110 -11.02 -1.69 10.66
C SER A 110 -11.11 -1.28 12.12
N ARG A 111 -12.11 -1.78 12.85
CA ARG A 111 -12.26 -1.53 14.30
C ARG A 111 -11.05 -2.06 15.09
N LEU A 112 -10.54 -3.23 14.74
CA LEU A 112 -9.33 -3.80 15.38
C LEU A 112 -8.11 -2.91 15.12
N VAL A 113 -7.91 -2.44 13.88
CA VAL A 113 -6.80 -1.53 13.56
C VAL A 113 -6.91 -0.21 14.31
N GLN A 114 -8.10 0.40 14.38
CA GLN A 114 -8.33 1.62 15.16
C GLN A 114 -8.03 1.42 16.66
N ARG A 115 -8.33 0.24 17.19
CA ARG A 115 -8.01 -0.11 18.57
C ARG A 115 -6.51 -0.28 18.77
N MET A 116 -5.84 -0.98 17.85
CA MET A 116 -4.37 -1.11 17.84
C MET A 116 -3.67 0.25 17.79
N ASP A 117 -4.24 1.20 17.04
CA ASP A 117 -3.69 2.56 16.93
C ASP A 117 -3.82 3.33 18.23
N ARG A 118 -4.99 3.27 18.88
CA ARG A 118 -5.22 3.87 20.20
C ARG A 118 -4.30 3.30 21.29
N ASP A 119 -4.00 2.01 21.21
CA ASP A 119 -3.13 1.32 22.17
C ASP A 119 -1.63 1.44 21.78
N TRP A 120 -1.28 2.37 20.87
CA TRP A 120 0.09 2.60 20.40
C TRP A 120 0.77 1.38 19.75
N MET A 121 0.01 0.35 19.41
CA MET A 121 0.52 -0.87 18.79
C MET A 121 0.87 -0.69 17.30
N SER A 122 0.42 0.39 16.67
CA SER A 122 0.69 0.74 15.27
C SER A 122 2.05 1.40 15.07
N SER A 123 2.59 2.04 16.12
CA SER A 123 3.81 2.84 16.03
C SER A 123 5.01 2.02 15.56
N GLY A 124 5.75 2.55 14.58
CA GLY A 124 6.93 1.88 14.01
C GLY A 124 6.64 0.62 13.18
N ARG A 125 5.37 0.29 12.94
CA ARG A 125 4.95 -0.94 12.24
C ARG A 125 4.44 -0.64 10.83
N ARG A 126 4.67 -1.58 9.91
CA ARG A 126 4.18 -1.45 8.53
C ARG A 126 2.65 -1.60 8.49
N PRO A 127 1.91 -0.68 7.83
CA PRO A 127 0.45 -0.74 7.75
C PRO A 127 -0.08 -2.07 7.22
N ALA A 128 0.58 -2.64 6.21
CA ALA A 128 0.19 -3.94 5.65
C ALA A 128 0.22 -5.07 6.70
N GLY A 129 1.21 -5.09 7.60
CA GLY A 129 1.29 -6.08 8.67
C GLY A 129 0.16 -5.96 9.68
N LEU A 130 -0.23 -4.73 10.04
CA LEU A 130 -1.38 -4.48 10.92
C LEU A 130 -2.69 -4.92 10.27
N CYS A 131 -2.89 -4.59 8.98
CA CYS A 131 -4.06 -5.03 8.22
C CYS A 131 -4.15 -6.54 8.13
N GLY A 132 -3.01 -7.22 7.91
CA GLY A 132 -2.97 -8.68 7.85
C GLY A 132 -3.37 -9.35 9.16
N ALA A 133 -2.83 -8.87 10.28
CA ALA A 133 -3.18 -9.38 11.61
C ALA A 133 -4.66 -9.11 11.95
N ALA A 134 -5.15 -7.90 11.69
CA ALA A 134 -6.54 -7.53 11.94
C ALA A 134 -7.51 -8.37 11.09
N LEU A 135 -7.21 -8.59 9.80
CA LEU A 135 -8.01 -9.44 8.93
C LEU A 135 -7.98 -10.91 9.36
N PHE A 136 -6.85 -11.40 9.87
CA PHE A 136 -6.76 -12.75 10.41
C PHE A 136 -7.69 -12.94 11.60
N ILE A 137 -7.68 -12.01 12.56
CA ILE A 137 -8.56 -12.06 13.72
C ILE A 137 -10.02 -11.88 13.30
N ALA A 138 -10.34 -10.86 12.48
CA ALA A 138 -11.69 -10.58 12.02
C ALA A 138 -12.30 -11.76 11.22
N SER A 139 -11.50 -12.45 10.41
CA SER A 139 -11.97 -13.64 9.71
C SER A 139 -12.39 -14.73 10.67
N ARG A 140 -11.61 -14.98 11.73
CA ARG A 140 -11.95 -15.94 12.77
C ARG A 140 -13.17 -15.56 13.59
N MET A 141 -13.32 -14.27 13.92
CA MET A 141 -14.50 -13.76 14.63
C MET A 141 -15.80 -13.98 13.82
N ASN A 142 -15.71 -13.96 12.50
CA ASN A 142 -16.83 -14.21 11.60
C ASN A 142 -16.89 -15.66 11.07
N ASN A 143 -16.29 -16.61 11.78
CA ASN A 143 -16.31 -18.05 11.48
C ASN A 143 -15.65 -18.46 10.14
N PHE A 144 -14.82 -17.59 9.56
CA PHE A 144 -14.03 -17.95 8.38
C PHE A 144 -12.69 -18.56 8.78
N ARG A 145 -12.40 -19.77 8.34
CA ARG A 145 -11.13 -20.45 8.58
C ARG A 145 -10.12 -20.09 7.49
N ARG A 146 -9.56 -18.89 7.56
CA ARG A 146 -8.45 -18.51 6.68
C ARG A 146 -7.10 -18.83 7.33
N SER A 147 -6.18 -19.38 6.54
CA SER A 147 -4.82 -19.64 6.99
C SER A 147 -3.98 -18.36 6.99
N VAL A 148 -2.94 -18.32 7.85
CA VAL A 148 -1.98 -17.20 7.83
C VAL A 148 -1.32 -17.07 6.46
N ARG A 149 -1.04 -18.20 5.79
CA ARG A 149 -0.40 -18.21 4.46
C ARG A 149 -1.25 -17.53 3.39
N GLU A 150 -2.57 -17.75 3.38
CA GLU A 150 -3.49 -17.09 2.45
C GLU A 150 -3.45 -15.56 2.67
N ILE A 151 -3.51 -15.11 3.91
CA ILE A 151 -3.49 -13.69 4.22
C ILE A 151 -2.15 -13.06 3.82
N VAL A 152 -1.04 -13.69 4.14
CA VAL A 152 0.32 -13.27 3.80
C VAL A 152 0.49 -13.11 2.29
N TYR A 153 -0.08 -14.02 1.50
CA TYR A 153 -0.02 -13.97 0.05
C TYR A 153 -0.60 -12.67 -0.52
N PHE A 154 -1.78 -12.24 -0.03
CA PHE A 154 -2.44 -11.02 -0.50
C PHE A 154 -1.84 -9.75 0.11
N VAL A 155 -1.50 -9.81 1.39
CA VAL A 155 -0.94 -8.65 2.14
C VAL A 155 0.53 -8.41 1.82
N LYS A 156 1.23 -9.42 1.28
CA LYS A 156 2.65 -9.36 0.88
C LYS A 156 3.60 -9.00 2.02
N VAL A 157 3.40 -9.67 3.14
CA VAL A 157 4.27 -9.60 4.33
C VAL A 157 4.72 -11.02 4.71
N SER A 158 5.69 -11.16 5.61
CA SER A 158 6.10 -12.48 6.08
C SER A 158 5.13 -13.07 7.12
N ASP A 159 5.04 -14.39 7.19
CA ASP A 159 4.26 -15.12 8.21
C ASP A 159 4.60 -14.67 9.62
N ALA A 160 5.90 -14.50 9.91
CA ALA A 160 6.39 -14.04 11.20
C ALA A 160 5.86 -12.63 11.52
N THR A 161 5.68 -11.77 10.52
CA THR A 161 5.12 -10.43 10.71
C THR A 161 3.67 -10.49 11.16
N VAL A 162 2.84 -11.35 10.56
CA VAL A 162 1.42 -11.48 10.92
C VAL A 162 1.25 -12.14 12.29
N LYS A 163 2.05 -13.17 12.59
CA LYS A 163 1.96 -13.90 13.88
C LYS A 163 2.43 -13.11 15.09
N LYS A 164 3.34 -12.14 14.89
CA LYS A 164 3.87 -11.29 15.97
C LYS A 164 2.99 -10.06 16.26
N ARG A 165 1.86 -9.92 15.63
CA ARG A 165 0.91 -8.82 15.78
C ARG A 165 -0.35 -9.30 16.45
#